data_8b73024b6fae96f5bfdc2516e669cb45
#
_entry.id   8b73024b6fae96f5bfdc2516e669cb45
#
_cell.length_a   1.000
_cell.length_b   1.000
_cell.length_c   1.000
_cell.angle_alpha   90.00
_cell.angle_beta   90.00
_cell.angle_gamma   90.00
#
_symmetry.space_group_name_H-M   'P 1'
#
loop_
_entity.id
_entity.type
_entity.pdbx_description
1 polymer ?
#
loop_
_entity_poly.entity_id
_entity_poly.type
_entity_poly.pdbx_seq_one_letter_code
_entity_poly.pdbx_strand_id
1 'polypeptide(L)'
;FATESEGKRQDVLSSVEQTKQLLVDADGSARNVSEKLSDPSVREVANQTVISITARQGMITQGMQLVETSEDAEEAAKECDAAWQLVLDADAQVREATKLAGRNEVDASKECTLEAKETFSKSLDQLRALQADYPTADVSPLIEYVEKRIEAMDLAVQSDEALTVKNKDEAIARNDAYNAAEEEAATMAAALPSDPKQLVKDAYFATWAEVIRNYAGQRAAAGTSDAVIRDYLGAQGK
;
A
#
# COMPACT_ATOMS: atom_id res chain seq x y z
N PHE A 1 -12.76 14.52 15.29
CA PHE A 1 -12.48 14.36 13.86
C PHE A 1 -12.57 12.89 13.43
N ALA A 2 -11.85 11.95 14.07
CA ALA A 2 -11.86 10.53 13.71
C ALA A 2 -13.25 9.87 13.85
N THR A 3 -13.95 10.09 14.94
CA THR A 3 -15.30 9.54 15.20
C THR A 3 -16.38 10.10 14.28
N GLU A 4 -16.26 11.34 13.82
CA GLU A 4 -17.20 11.96 12.88
C GLU A 4 -16.97 11.44 11.45
N SER A 5 -15.73 11.16 11.07
CA SER A 5 -15.36 10.50 9.82
C SER A 5 -15.90 9.08 9.74
N GLU A 6 -15.74 8.32 10.82
CA GLU A 6 -16.25 6.94 10.93
C GLU A 6 -17.78 6.88 10.84
N GLY A 7 -18.51 7.79 11.50
CA GLY A 7 -19.96 7.86 11.41
C GLY A 7 -20.45 8.12 9.98
N LYS A 8 -19.85 9.07 9.28
CA LYS A 8 -20.19 9.37 7.88
C LYS A 8 -19.89 8.20 6.94
N ARG A 9 -18.83 7.46 7.20
CA ARG A 9 -18.50 6.26 6.46
C ARG A 9 -19.54 5.17 6.63
N GLN A 10 -19.97 4.87 7.85
CA GLN A 10 -21.02 3.88 8.13
C GLN A 10 -22.32 4.24 7.43
N ASP A 11 -22.70 5.52 7.39
CA ASP A 11 -23.87 6.02 6.68
C ASP A 11 -23.76 5.78 5.17
N VAL A 12 -22.58 6.01 4.58
CA VAL A 12 -22.31 5.74 3.15
C VAL A 12 -22.39 4.26 2.85
N LEU A 13 -21.75 3.40 3.65
CA LEU A 13 -21.79 1.95 3.46
C LEU A 13 -23.22 1.40 3.59
N SER A 14 -24.00 1.88 4.54
CA SER A 14 -25.42 1.50 4.68
C SER A 14 -26.23 1.92 3.46
N SER A 15 -26.01 3.13 2.94
CA SER A 15 -26.68 3.63 1.73
C SER A 15 -26.30 2.84 0.48
N VAL A 16 -25.04 2.42 0.38
CA VAL A 16 -24.54 1.56 -0.70
C VAL A 16 -25.23 0.19 -0.66
N GLU A 17 -25.35 -0.42 0.51
CA GLU A 17 -25.99 -1.73 0.64
C GLU A 17 -27.49 -1.68 0.29
N GLN A 18 -28.21 -0.64 0.73
CA GLN A 18 -29.58 -0.40 0.32
C GLN A 18 -29.72 -0.24 -1.20
N THR A 19 -28.78 0.51 -1.82
CA THR A 19 -28.76 0.71 -3.27
C THR A 19 -28.50 -0.59 -4.02
N LYS A 20 -27.60 -1.44 -3.54
CA LYS A 20 -27.37 -2.78 -4.10
C LYS A 20 -28.67 -3.61 -4.11
N GLN A 21 -29.40 -3.62 -3.00
CA GLN A 21 -30.65 -4.40 -2.91
C GLN A 21 -31.69 -3.87 -3.90
N LEU A 22 -31.86 -2.56 -3.99
CA LEU A 22 -32.79 -1.94 -4.96
C LEU A 22 -32.42 -2.29 -6.41
N LEU A 23 -31.13 -2.33 -6.75
CA LEU A 23 -30.68 -2.73 -8.08
C LEU A 23 -30.95 -4.22 -8.37
N VAL A 24 -30.82 -5.11 -7.38
CA VAL A 24 -31.17 -6.52 -7.51
C VAL A 24 -32.66 -6.70 -7.80
N ASP A 25 -33.53 -6.01 -7.06
CA ASP A 25 -34.98 -6.07 -7.23
C ASP A 25 -35.39 -5.50 -8.60
N ALA A 26 -34.77 -4.42 -9.04
CA ALA A 26 -35.00 -3.82 -10.35
C ALA A 26 -34.53 -4.73 -11.51
N ASP A 27 -33.37 -5.40 -11.36
CA ASP A 27 -32.87 -6.37 -12.33
C ASP A 27 -33.88 -7.53 -12.52
N GLY A 28 -34.31 -8.12 -11.43
CA GLY A 28 -35.32 -9.19 -11.46
C GLY A 28 -36.62 -8.75 -12.16
N SER A 29 -37.06 -7.53 -11.89
CA SER A 29 -38.26 -6.96 -12.53
C SER A 29 -38.05 -6.75 -14.05
N ALA A 30 -36.91 -6.19 -14.45
CA ALA A 30 -36.62 -5.96 -15.87
C ALA A 30 -36.46 -7.24 -16.67
N ARG A 31 -35.81 -8.28 -16.12
CA ARG A 31 -35.72 -9.62 -16.74
C ARG A 31 -37.07 -10.26 -16.92
N ASN A 32 -37.93 -10.20 -15.89
CA ASN A 32 -39.30 -10.73 -15.97
C ASN A 32 -40.10 -10.04 -17.08
N VAL A 33 -39.98 -8.73 -17.26
CA VAL A 33 -40.60 -7.98 -18.37
C VAL A 33 -40.06 -8.45 -19.72
N SER A 34 -38.73 -8.55 -19.86
CA SER A 34 -38.07 -8.99 -21.10
C SER A 34 -38.50 -10.40 -21.53
N GLU A 35 -38.72 -11.31 -20.58
CA GLU A 35 -39.08 -12.69 -20.85
C GLU A 35 -40.58 -12.85 -21.19
N LYS A 36 -41.47 -12.08 -20.57
CA LYS A 36 -42.94 -12.28 -20.65
C LYS A 36 -43.62 -11.46 -21.74
N LEU A 37 -43.02 -10.33 -22.13
CA LEU A 37 -43.66 -9.46 -23.12
C LEU A 37 -43.18 -9.78 -24.54
N SER A 38 -44.14 -9.82 -25.47
CA SER A 38 -43.87 -10.13 -26.88
C SER A 38 -43.53 -8.91 -27.74
N ASP A 39 -43.83 -7.69 -27.26
CA ASP A 39 -43.51 -6.44 -27.99
C ASP A 39 -41.98 -6.24 -28.07
N PRO A 40 -41.43 -6.18 -29.28
CA PRO A 40 -39.99 -6.07 -29.45
C PRO A 40 -39.39 -4.78 -28.84
N SER A 41 -40.12 -3.65 -28.89
CA SER A 41 -39.69 -2.37 -28.37
C SER A 41 -39.63 -2.40 -26.84
N VAL A 42 -40.61 -2.96 -26.18
CA VAL A 42 -40.64 -3.14 -24.72
C VAL A 42 -39.55 -4.09 -24.26
N ARG A 43 -39.31 -5.17 -25.01
CA ARG A 43 -38.22 -6.12 -24.70
C ARG A 43 -36.87 -5.48 -24.82
N GLU A 44 -36.65 -4.65 -25.84
CA GLU A 44 -35.41 -3.93 -26.01
C GLU A 44 -35.13 -2.97 -24.82
N VAL A 45 -36.13 -2.18 -24.42
CA VAL A 45 -36.02 -1.31 -23.26
C VAL A 45 -35.75 -2.07 -21.98
N ALA A 46 -36.41 -3.22 -21.76
CA ALA A 46 -36.16 -4.07 -20.61
C ALA A 46 -34.70 -4.62 -20.61
N ASN A 47 -34.20 -5.03 -21.78
CA ASN A 47 -32.82 -5.49 -21.93
C ASN A 47 -31.83 -4.34 -21.64
N GLN A 48 -32.09 -3.14 -22.16
CA GLN A 48 -31.27 -1.96 -21.86
C GLN A 48 -31.31 -1.59 -20.37
N THR A 49 -32.44 -1.79 -19.72
CA THR A 49 -32.57 -1.61 -18.26
C THR A 49 -31.69 -2.61 -17.51
N VAL A 50 -31.69 -3.88 -17.89
CA VAL A 50 -30.77 -4.89 -17.31
C VAL A 50 -29.31 -4.50 -17.49
N ILE A 51 -28.92 -4.06 -18.69
CA ILE A 51 -27.52 -3.60 -18.97
C ILE A 51 -27.18 -2.42 -18.07
N SER A 52 -28.06 -1.43 -17.97
CA SER A 52 -27.84 -0.23 -17.13
C SER A 52 -27.71 -0.59 -15.65
N ILE A 53 -28.53 -1.50 -15.13
CA ILE A 53 -28.47 -1.98 -13.74
C ILE A 53 -27.17 -2.74 -13.50
N THR A 54 -26.81 -3.68 -14.37
CA THR A 54 -25.54 -4.44 -14.27
C THR A 54 -24.33 -3.51 -14.23
N ALA A 55 -24.33 -2.50 -15.09
CA ALA A 55 -23.25 -1.49 -15.10
C ALA A 55 -23.20 -0.70 -13.78
N ARG A 56 -24.33 -0.32 -13.19
CA ARG A 56 -24.37 0.36 -11.89
C ARG A 56 -23.90 -0.53 -10.74
N GLN A 57 -24.26 -1.80 -10.74
CA GLN A 57 -23.72 -2.77 -9.79
C GLN A 57 -22.19 -2.88 -9.89
N GLY A 58 -21.66 -2.90 -11.12
CA GLY A 58 -20.23 -2.85 -11.37
C GLY A 58 -19.59 -1.56 -10.84
N MET A 59 -20.20 -0.40 -11.04
CA MET A 59 -19.72 0.88 -10.47
C MET A 59 -19.68 0.86 -8.94
N ILE A 60 -20.69 0.30 -8.29
CA ILE A 60 -20.71 0.18 -6.82
C ILE A 60 -19.56 -0.72 -6.34
N THR A 61 -19.35 -1.87 -7.00
CA THR A 61 -18.27 -2.79 -6.66
C THR A 61 -16.90 -2.10 -6.78
N GLN A 62 -16.66 -1.39 -7.88
CA GLN A 62 -15.41 -0.64 -8.08
C GLN A 62 -15.26 0.49 -7.04
N GLY A 63 -16.33 1.20 -6.73
CA GLY A 63 -16.32 2.26 -5.71
C GLY A 63 -16.00 1.74 -4.33
N MET A 64 -16.56 0.60 -3.93
CA MET A 64 -16.25 -0.04 -2.65
C MET A 64 -14.80 -0.53 -2.59
N GLN A 65 -14.31 -1.12 -3.66
CA GLN A 65 -12.90 -1.53 -3.75
C GLN A 65 -11.95 -0.34 -3.56
N LEU A 66 -12.27 0.83 -4.12
CA LEU A 66 -11.47 2.06 -3.90
C LEU A 66 -11.49 2.50 -2.43
N VAL A 67 -12.63 2.40 -1.76
CA VAL A 67 -12.73 2.77 -0.33
C VAL A 67 -11.89 1.81 0.52
N GLU A 68 -12.05 0.50 0.34
CA GLU A 68 -11.31 -0.52 1.09
C GLU A 68 -9.79 -0.38 0.88
N THR A 69 -9.36 -0.33 -0.37
CA THR A 69 -7.92 -0.20 -0.66
C THR A 69 -7.32 1.16 -0.28
N SER A 70 -8.15 2.22 -0.16
CA SER A 70 -7.71 3.52 0.35
C SER A 70 -7.39 3.46 1.84
N GLU A 71 -8.14 2.69 2.63
CA GLU A 71 -7.87 2.48 4.05
C GLU A 71 -6.61 1.65 4.26
N ASP A 72 -6.48 0.55 3.52
CA ASP A 72 -5.27 -0.26 3.54
C ASP A 72 -4.03 0.58 3.19
N ALA A 73 -4.14 1.48 2.20
CA ALA A 73 -3.06 2.37 1.82
C ALA A 73 -2.67 3.36 2.93
N GLU A 74 -3.66 3.89 3.66
CA GLU A 74 -3.41 4.81 4.78
C GLU A 74 -2.77 4.10 5.98
N GLU A 75 -3.24 2.91 6.35
CA GLU A 75 -2.67 2.12 7.43
C GLU A 75 -1.26 1.63 7.06
N ALA A 76 -1.08 1.07 5.87
CA ALA A 76 0.24 0.65 5.38
C ALA A 76 1.24 1.82 5.35
N ALA A 77 0.80 3.03 4.97
CA ALA A 77 1.65 4.21 4.98
C ALA A 77 2.06 4.63 6.41
N LYS A 78 1.17 4.50 7.40
CA LYS A 78 1.49 4.76 8.82
C LYS A 78 2.49 3.75 9.37
N GLU A 79 2.29 2.47 9.07
CA GLU A 79 3.21 1.41 9.50
C GLU A 79 4.58 1.56 8.84
N CYS A 80 4.62 1.91 7.54
CA CYS A 80 5.86 2.22 6.84
C CYS A 80 6.61 3.40 7.49
N ASP A 81 5.89 4.46 7.87
CA ASP A 81 6.47 5.62 8.57
C ASP A 81 7.05 5.23 9.93
N ALA A 82 6.34 4.42 10.71
CA ALA A 82 6.80 3.92 12.00
C ALA A 82 8.07 3.07 11.87
N ALA A 83 8.09 2.15 10.90
CA ALA A 83 9.26 1.33 10.64
C ALA A 83 10.46 2.17 10.15
N TRP A 84 10.22 3.18 9.32
CA TRP A 84 11.27 4.08 8.85
C TRP A 84 11.82 4.97 9.97
N GLN A 85 11.00 5.37 10.94
CA GLN A 85 11.49 6.11 12.10
C GLN A 85 12.53 5.29 12.88
N LEU A 86 12.35 3.98 13.01
CA LEU A 86 13.37 3.10 13.61
C LEU A 86 14.68 3.08 12.81
N VAL A 87 14.62 3.17 11.48
CA VAL A 87 15.83 3.31 10.64
C VAL A 87 16.57 4.59 10.99
N LEU A 88 15.86 5.72 11.11
CA LEU A 88 16.47 7.01 11.46
C LEU A 88 17.08 7.00 12.87
N ASP A 89 16.44 6.34 13.81
CA ASP A 89 16.93 6.17 15.17
C ASP A 89 18.19 5.29 15.21
N ALA A 90 18.19 4.17 14.47
CA ALA A 90 19.37 3.32 14.31
C ALA A 90 20.53 4.06 13.66
N ASP A 91 20.28 4.88 12.64
CA ASP A 91 21.28 5.72 12.01
C ASP A 91 21.89 6.76 12.98
N ALA A 92 21.10 7.27 13.93
CA ALA A 92 21.61 8.14 14.99
C ALA A 92 22.55 7.38 15.93
N GLN A 93 22.22 6.14 16.28
CA GLN A 93 23.07 5.26 17.08
C GLN A 93 24.39 4.91 16.34
N VAL A 94 24.32 4.60 15.04
CA VAL A 94 25.53 4.37 14.21
C VAL A 94 26.45 5.59 14.20
N ARG A 95 25.90 6.79 14.07
CA ARG A 95 26.70 8.03 14.14
C ARG A 95 27.38 8.22 15.50
N GLU A 96 26.70 7.82 16.60
CA GLU A 96 27.32 7.88 17.94
C GLU A 96 28.40 6.81 18.10
N ALA A 97 28.16 5.56 17.65
CA ALA A 97 29.17 4.52 17.64
C ALA A 97 30.45 4.95 16.91
N THR A 98 30.29 5.57 15.73
CA THR A 98 31.43 6.11 14.95
C THR A 98 32.22 7.16 15.72
N LYS A 99 31.55 8.04 16.48
CA LYS A 99 32.25 9.04 17.32
C LYS A 99 33.03 8.39 18.47
N LEU A 100 32.45 7.38 19.10
CA LEU A 100 33.08 6.61 20.17
C LEU A 100 34.31 5.86 19.66
N ALA A 101 34.20 5.20 18.51
CA ALA A 101 35.33 4.57 17.83
C ALA A 101 36.44 5.57 17.54
N GLY A 102 36.13 6.77 17.04
CA GLY A 102 37.10 7.85 16.80
C GLY A 102 37.80 8.37 18.04
N ARG A 103 37.23 8.12 19.25
CA ARG A 103 37.84 8.40 20.55
C ARG A 103 38.60 7.20 21.13
N ASN A 104 38.68 6.11 20.41
CA ASN A 104 39.23 4.84 20.84
C ASN A 104 38.51 4.20 22.04
N GLU A 105 37.22 4.50 22.17
CA GLU A 105 36.28 3.93 23.16
C GLU A 105 35.61 2.68 22.60
N VAL A 106 36.40 1.62 22.34
CA VAL A 106 36.01 0.45 21.54
C VAL A 106 34.79 -0.30 22.15
N ASP A 107 34.79 -0.52 23.47
CA ASP A 107 33.68 -1.25 24.13
C ASP A 107 32.37 -0.46 24.04
N ALA A 108 32.41 0.85 24.25
CA ALA A 108 31.22 1.71 24.12
C ALA A 108 30.75 1.81 22.66
N SER A 109 31.67 1.88 21.70
CA SER A 109 31.35 1.81 20.27
C SER A 109 30.61 0.53 19.92
N LYS A 110 31.14 -0.62 20.34
CA LYS A 110 30.53 -1.92 20.13
C LYS A 110 29.13 -2.01 20.73
N GLU A 111 28.92 -1.54 21.97
CA GLU A 111 27.62 -1.54 22.63
C GLU A 111 26.60 -0.72 21.82
N CYS A 112 26.98 0.49 21.40
CA CYS A 112 26.13 1.36 20.60
C CYS A 112 25.84 0.78 19.19
N THR A 113 26.78 0.05 18.58
CA THR A 113 26.59 -0.66 17.32
C THR A 113 25.61 -1.82 17.47
N LEU A 114 25.65 -2.55 18.58
CA LEU A 114 24.70 -3.61 18.90
C LEU A 114 23.27 -3.06 19.09
N GLU A 115 23.13 -1.92 19.77
CA GLU A 115 21.86 -1.23 19.91
C GLU A 115 21.30 -0.79 18.54
N ALA A 116 22.13 -0.24 17.68
CA ALA A 116 21.75 0.14 16.31
C ALA A 116 21.26 -1.09 15.51
N LYS A 117 22.01 -2.20 15.58
CA LYS A 117 21.61 -3.46 14.93
C LYS A 117 20.24 -3.94 15.43
N GLU A 118 20.01 -3.91 16.74
CA GLU A 118 18.70 -4.30 17.31
C GLU A 118 17.58 -3.40 16.80
N THR A 119 17.85 -2.09 16.69
CA THR A 119 16.86 -1.11 16.21
C THR A 119 16.56 -1.33 14.72
N PHE A 120 17.58 -1.58 13.88
CA PHE A 120 17.37 -2.00 12.49
C PHE A 120 16.59 -3.31 12.39
N SER A 121 16.87 -4.29 13.24
CA SER A 121 16.15 -5.57 13.25
C SER A 121 14.67 -5.37 13.57
N LYS A 122 14.33 -4.51 14.53
CA LYS A 122 12.93 -4.14 14.82
C LYS A 122 12.24 -3.48 13.62
N SER A 123 12.95 -2.59 12.91
CA SER A 123 12.43 -2.01 11.67
C SER A 123 12.17 -3.07 10.61
N LEU A 124 13.12 -3.98 10.41
CA LEU A 124 12.98 -5.09 9.45
C LEU A 124 11.75 -5.95 9.74
N ASP A 125 11.55 -6.31 11.02
CA ASP A 125 10.39 -7.10 11.44
C ASP A 125 9.08 -6.37 11.16
N GLN A 126 9.02 -5.05 11.42
CA GLN A 126 7.84 -4.24 11.09
C GLN A 126 7.60 -4.13 9.58
N LEU A 127 8.63 -3.92 8.75
CA LEU A 127 8.50 -3.88 7.30
C LEU A 127 8.03 -5.21 6.72
N ARG A 128 8.50 -6.33 7.26
CA ARG A 128 8.06 -7.67 6.86
C ARG A 128 6.61 -7.96 7.27
N ALA A 129 6.21 -7.53 8.46
CA ALA A 129 4.81 -7.61 8.90
C ALA A 129 3.91 -6.77 7.98
N LEU A 130 4.29 -5.52 7.71
CA LEU A 130 3.59 -4.65 6.77
C LEU A 130 3.42 -5.28 5.39
N GLN A 131 4.49 -5.87 4.83
CA GLN A 131 4.43 -6.57 3.54
C GLN A 131 3.48 -7.79 3.56
N ALA A 132 3.37 -8.48 4.69
CA ALA A 132 2.47 -9.62 4.87
C ALA A 132 1.01 -9.17 5.03
N ASP A 133 0.75 -8.13 5.82
CA ASP A 133 -0.59 -7.63 6.13
C ASP A 133 -1.17 -6.82 4.96
N TYR A 134 -0.31 -6.11 4.22
CA TYR A 134 -0.67 -5.29 3.05
C TYR A 134 0.11 -5.72 1.79
N PRO A 135 -0.24 -6.84 1.15
CA PRO A 135 0.53 -7.37 0.01
C PRO A 135 0.63 -6.42 -1.20
N THR A 136 -0.27 -5.45 -1.30
CA THR A 136 -0.21 -4.41 -2.34
C THR A 136 0.91 -3.40 -2.09
N ALA A 137 1.30 -3.18 -0.83
CA ALA A 137 2.37 -2.26 -0.46
C ALA A 137 3.73 -2.89 -0.80
N ASP A 138 4.39 -2.46 -1.87
CA ASP A 138 5.72 -2.95 -2.22
C ASP A 138 6.80 -2.17 -1.44
N VAL A 139 7.17 -2.70 -0.28
CA VAL A 139 8.25 -2.18 0.57
C VAL A 139 9.54 -2.99 0.47
N SER A 140 9.64 -3.90 -0.52
CA SER A 140 10.84 -4.72 -0.75
C SER A 140 12.13 -3.91 -0.80
N PRO A 141 12.20 -2.73 -1.46
CA PRO A 141 13.42 -1.93 -1.47
C PRO A 141 13.86 -1.43 -0.09
N LEU A 142 12.90 -1.18 0.83
CA LEU A 142 13.22 -0.80 2.22
C LEU A 142 13.73 -1.99 3.01
N ILE A 143 13.13 -3.17 2.81
CA ILE A 143 13.56 -4.42 3.45
C ILE A 143 15.01 -4.72 3.06
N GLU A 144 15.34 -4.71 1.77
CA GLU A 144 16.69 -4.96 1.26
C GLU A 144 17.71 -3.96 1.82
N TYR A 145 17.34 -2.68 1.89
CA TYR A 145 18.17 -1.65 2.48
C TYR A 145 18.46 -1.93 3.96
N VAL A 146 17.43 -2.23 4.75
CA VAL A 146 17.60 -2.48 6.20
C VAL A 146 18.39 -3.77 6.45
N GLU A 147 18.20 -4.81 5.63
CA GLU A 147 19.01 -6.04 5.70
C GLU A 147 20.50 -5.74 5.46
N LYS A 148 20.82 -4.89 4.48
CA LYS A 148 22.20 -4.47 4.22
C LYS A 148 22.78 -3.66 5.38
N ARG A 149 21.98 -2.80 6.04
CA ARG A 149 22.40 -2.08 7.24
C ARG A 149 22.72 -3.02 8.41
N ILE A 150 21.91 -4.07 8.60
CA ILE A 150 22.16 -5.09 9.63
C ILE A 150 23.46 -5.85 9.34
N GLU A 151 23.70 -6.23 8.08
CA GLU A 151 24.97 -6.84 7.67
C GLU A 151 26.17 -5.95 7.99
N ALA A 152 26.09 -4.64 7.69
CA ALA A 152 27.12 -3.69 8.02
C ALA A 152 27.37 -3.63 9.54
N MET A 153 26.31 -3.58 10.37
CA MET A 153 26.47 -3.56 11.83
C MET A 153 27.13 -4.83 12.35
N ASP A 154 26.83 -6.00 11.77
CA ASP A 154 27.52 -7.24 12.13
C ASP A 154 29.02 -7.20 11.85
N LEU A 155 29.43 -6.63 10.71
CA LEU A 155 30.84 -6.47 10.37
C LEU A 155 31.54 -5.48 11.29
N ALA A 156 30.86 -4.39 11.68
CA ALA A 156 31.40 -3.44 12.64
C ALA A 156 31.63 -4.07 14.02
N VAL A 157 30.66 -4.83 14.53
CA VAL A 157 30.80 -5.57 15.79
C VAL A 157 31.97 -6.55 15.73
N GLN A 158 32.12 -7.30 14.62
CA GLN A 158 33.25 -8.23 14.44
C GLN A 158 34.60 -7.51 14.39
N SER A 159 34.65 -6.30 13.83
CA SER A 159 35.85 -5.47 13.85
C SER A 159 36.23 -5.06 15.28
N ASP A 160 35.26 -4.59 16.07
CA ASP A 160 35.48 -4.20 17.46
C ASP A 160 35.88 -5.40 18.34
N GLU A 161 35.32 -6.57 18.10
CA GLU A 161 35.71 -7.82 18.76
C GLU A 161 37.15 -8.21 18.46
N ALA A 162 37.56 -8.10 17.19
CA ALA A 162 38.93 -8.38 16.78
C ALA A 162 39.93 -7.38 17.44
N LEU A 163 39.56 -6.10 17.58
CA LEU A 163 40.35 -5.10 18.29
C LEU A 163 40.50 -5.43 19.77
N THR A 164 39.43 -5.86 20.44
CA THR A 164 39.42 -6.25 21.86
C THR A 164 40.43 -7.37 22.13
N VAL A 165 40.54 -8.36 21.25
CA VAL A 165 41.54 -9.46 21.35
C VAL A 165 42.87 -9.15 20.70
N LYS A 166 43.07 -7.91 20.26
CA LYS A 166 44.31 -7.40 19.62
C LYS A 166 44.67 -8.10 18.31
N ASN A 167 43.68 -8.66 17.61
CA ASN A 167 43.84 -9.22 16.27
C ASN A 167 43.67 -8.11 15.22
N LYS A 168 44.74 -7.39 14.98
CA LYS A 168 44.74 -6.19 14.11
C LYS A 168 44.41 -6.53 12.66
N ASP A 169 44.91 -7.62 12.13
CA ASP A 169 44.69 -8.00 10.72
C ASP A 169 43.21 -8.33 10.47
N GLU A 170 42.60 -9.05 11.37
CA GLU A 170 41.16 -9.38 11.33
C GLU A 170 40.30 -8.10 11.48
N ALA A 171 40.68 -7.22 12.42
CA ALA A 171 39.96 -5.96 12.60
C ALA A 171 39.98 -5.10 11.33
N ILE A 172 41.10 -5.00 10.65
CA ILE A 172 41.23 -4.28 9.39
C ILE A 172 40.35 -4.92 8.32
N ALA A 173 40.41 -6.25 8.15
CA ALA A 173 39.60 -6.96 7.16
C ALA A 173 38.10 -6.78 7.38
N ARG A 174 37.64 -6.81 8.65
CA ARG A 174 36.23 -6.57 8.98
C ARG A 174 35.80 -5.13 8.78
N ASN A 175 36.67 -4.19 9.10
CA ASN A 175 36.41 -2.77 8.86
C ASN A 175 36.34 -2.44 7.35
N ASP A 176 37.20 -3.04 6.53
CA ASP A 176 37.11 -2.89 5.08
C ASP A 176 35.82 -3.47 4.52
N ALA A 177 35.39 -4.63 5.01
CA ALA A 177 34.11 -5.23 4.65
C ALA A 177 32.92 -4.37 5.11
N TYR A 178 32.97 -3.81 6.32
CA TYR A 178 32.00 -2.83 6.82
C TYR A 178 31.87 -1.62 5.90
N ASN A 179 33.00 -1.02 5.52
CA ASN A 179 32.98 0.14 4.63
C ASN A 179 32.36 -0.20 3.26
N ALA A 180 32.64 -1.38 2.72
CA ALA A 180 32.03 -1.84 1.47
C ALA A 180 30.51 -2.03 1.61
N ALA A 181 30.05 -2.63 2.70
CA ALA A 181 28.61 -2.81 2.96
C ALA A 181 27.90 -1.45 3.15
N GLU A 182 28.54 -0.48 3.81
CA GLU A 182 28.00 0.90 3.94
C GLU A 182 27.92 1.62 2.60
N GLU A 183 28.89 1.43 1.70
CA GLU A 183 28.85 2.00 0.35
C GLU A 183 27.71 1.41 -0.49
N GLU A 184 27.48 0.09 -0.39
CA GLU A 184 26.32 -0.56 -0.99
C GLU A 184 25.00 -0.02 -0.41
N ALA A 185 24.90 0.06 0.92
CA ALA A 185 23.73 0.62 1.59
C ALA A 185 23.47 2.08 1.18
N ALA A 186 24.50 2.90 1.05
CA ALA A 186 24.38 4.28 0.58
C ALA A 186 23.86 4.34 -0.87
N THR A 187 24.29 3.41 -1.72
CA THR A 187 23.78 3.29 -3.10
C THR A 187 22.31 2.92 -3.11
N MET A 188 21.90 1.96 -2.27
CA MET A 188 20.48 1.58 -2.10
C MET A 188 19.66 2.76 -1.57
N ALA A 189 20.14 3.46 -0.54
CA ALA A 189 19.47 4.63 0.02
C ALA A 189 19.25 5.75 -1.02
N ALA A 190 20.21 5.96 -1.91
CA ALA A 190 20.10 6.96 -2.98
C ALA A 190 19.01 6.61 -4.02
N ALA A 191 18.65 5.35 -4.14
CA ALA A 191 17.57 4.88 -5.02
C ALA A 191 16.20 4.93 -4.35
N LEU A 192 16.13 5.05 -3.01
CA LEU A 192 14.87 5.17 -2.28
C LEU A 192 14.25 6.56 -2.46
N PRO A 193 12.91 6.68 -2.43
CA PRO A 193 12.25 7.98 -2.40
C PRO A 193 12.60 8.72 -1.11
N SER A 194 12.60 10.04 -1.15
CA SER A 194 12.87 10.89 0.03
C SER A 194 11.81 10.73 1.13
N ASP A 195 10.60 10.33 0.78
CA ASP A 195 9.54 9.89 1.68
C ASP A 195 9.24 8.41 1.39
N PRO A 196 9.63 7.46 2.26
CA PRO A 196 9.42 6.03 2.04
C PRO A 196 7.97 5.62 1.86
N LYS A 197 7.02 6.38 2.44
CA LYS A 197 5.58 6.19 2.22
C LYS A 197 5.18 6.32 0.75
N GLN A 198 6.02 6.94 -0.09
CA GLN A 198 5.76 7.05 -1.51
C GLN A 198 5.74 5.67 -2.21
N LEU A 199 6.56 4.71 -1.74
CA LEU A 199 6.53 3.34 -2.26
C LEU A 199 5.15 2.71 -2.07
N VAL A 200 4.58 2.85 -0.86
CA VAL A 200 3.23 2.38 -0.56
C VAL A 200 2.21 3.06 -1.45
N LYS A 201 2.24 4.39 -1.52
CA LYS A 201 1.29 5.17 -2.33
C LYS A 201 1.35 4.79 -3.81
N ASP A 202 2.54 4.68 -4.38
CA ASP A 202 2.72 4.37 -5.81
C ASP A 202 2.17 2.98 -6.15
N ALA A 203 2.37 2.00 -5.27
CA ALA A 203 1.84 0.66 -5.43
C ALA A 203 0.30 0.65 -5.43
N TYR A 204 -0.33 1.35 -4.50
CA TYR A 204 -1.80 1.48 -4.46
C TYR A 204 -2.34 2.32 -5.63
N PHE A 205 -1.67 3.38 -6.03
CA PHE A 205 -2.08 4.18 -7.20
C PHE A 205 -2.10 3.36 -8.50
N ALA A 206 -1.16 2.44 -8.67
CA ALA A 206 -1.15 1.54 -9.82
C ALA A 206 -2.42 0.66 -9.84
N THR A 207 -2.82 0.12 -8.70
CA THR A 207 -4.07 -0.66 -8.54
C THR A 207 -5.30 0.21 -8.79
N TRP A 208 -5.37 1.42 -8.23
CA TRP A 208 -6.50 2.34 -8.42
C TRP A 208 -6.69 2.78 -9.86
N ALA A 209 -5.63 2.93 -10.65
CA ALA A 209 -5.72 3.31 -12.04
C ALA A 209 -6.55 2.31 -12.88
N GLU A 210 -6.48 1.01 -12.56
CA GLU A 210 -7.32 -0.01 -13.20
C GLU A 210 -8.78 0.08 -12.71
N VAL A 211 -8.99 0.18 -11.41
CA VAL A 211 -10.33 0.29 -10.80
C VAL A 211 -11.09 1.51 -11.33
N ILE A 212 -10.42 2.67 -11.41
CA ILE A 212 -10.99 3.91 -11.95
C ILE A 212 -11.35 3.75 -13.43
N ARG A 213 -10.52 3.07 -14.22
CA ARG A 213 -10.78 2.80 -15.64
C ARG A 213 -12.01 1.91 -15.81
N ASN A 214 -12.11 0.86 -15.00
CA ASN A 214 -13.26 -0.05 -15.01
C ASN A 214 -14.55 0.68 -14.59
N TYR A 215 -14.50 1.51 -13.57
CA TYR A 215 -15.61 2.38 -13.15
C TYR A 215 -16.07 3.30 -14.28
N ALA A 216 -15.15 3.95 -14.97
CA ALA A 216 -15.47 4.82 -16.11
C ALA A 216 -16.13 4.06 -17.25
N GLY A 217 -15.67 2.84 -17.56
CA GLY A 217 -16.29 1.95 -18.54
C GLY A 217 -17.73 1.57 -18.18
N GLN A 218 -17.96 1.19 -16.93
CA GLN A 218 -19.31 0.88 -16.42
C GLN A 218 -20.23 2.11 -16.48
N ARG A 219 -19.73 3.28 -16.10
CA ARG A 219 -20.49 4.53 -16.19
C ARG A 219 -20.90 4.87 -17.62
N ALA A 220 -20.00 4.68 -18.59
CA ALA A 220 -20.30 4.88 -20.00
C ALA A 220 -21.37 3.90 -20.51
N ALA A 221 -21.28 2.62 -20.15
CA ALA A 221 -22.27 1.60 -20.52
C ALA A 221 -23.64 1.94 -19.94
N ALA A 222 -23.76 2.30 -18.67
CA ALA A 222 -25.00 2.75 -18.05
C ALA A 222 -25.59 3.95 -18.78
N GLY A 223 -24.78 4.97 -19.11
CA GLY A 223 -25.22 6.17 -19.81
C GLY A 223 -25.76 5.90 -21.22
N THR A 224 -25.15 4.96 -21.96
CA THR A 224 -25.64 4.54 -23.27
C THR A 224 -27.01 3.87 -23.18
N SER A 225 -27.17 2.93 -22.25
CA SER A 225 -28.44 2.24 -22.06
C SER A 225 -29.54 3.19 -21.56
N ASP A 226 -29.21 4.12 -20.66
CA ASP A 226 -30.15 5.16 -20.19
C ASP A 226 -30.64 6.08 -21.30
N ALA A 227 -29.81 6.36 -22.31
CA ALA A 227 -30.22 7.15 -23.47
C ALA A 227 -31.31 6.44 -24.27
N VAL A 228 -31.13 5.14 -24.54
CA VAL A 228 -32.15 4.31 -25.24
C VAL A 228 -33.46 4.26 -24.45
N ILE A 229 -33.39 4.08 -23.13
CA ILE A 229 -34.57 4.04 -22.25
C ILE A 229 -35.31 5.38 -22.30
N ARG A 230 -34.61 6.51 -22.20
CA ARG A 230 -35.19 7.86 -22.23
C ARG A 230 -35.84 8.16 -23.60
N ASP A 231 -35.20 7.79 -24.68
CA ASP A 231 -35.74 7.98 -26.04
C ASP A 231 -37.05 7.24 -26.24
N TYR A 232 -37.13 5.98 -25.75
CA TYR A 232 -38.36 5.22 -25.78
C TYR A 232 -39.47 5.88 -24.94
N LEU A 233 -39.20 6.27 -23.70
CA LEU A 233 -40.17 6.92 -22.82
C LEU A 233 -40.62 8.27 -23.37
N GLY A 234 -39.73 9.04 -23.97
CA GLY A 234 -40.07 10.31 -24.65
C GLY A 234 -40.92 10.12 -25.91
N ALA A 235 -40.80 9.01 -26.61
CA ALA A 235 -41.65 8.65 -27.76
C ALA A 235 -43.08 8.24 -27.34
N GLN A 236 -43.25 7.62 -26.18
CA GLN A 236 -44.54 7.21 -25.64
C GLN A 236 -45.35 8.39 -25.03
N GLY A 237 -44.67 9.47 -24.69
CA GLY A 237 -45.29 10.70 -24.11
C GLY A 237 -45.80 11.74 -25.13
N LYS A 238 -45.70 11.43 -26.42
CA LYS A 238 -46.27 12.24 -27.53
C LYS A 238 -47.44 11.55 -28.14
#